data_3b7fb18255e0303bbfa84de4f6787242
#
_entry.id   3b7fb18255e0303bbfa84de4f6787242
#
_cell.length_a   1.000
_cell.length_b   1.000
_cell.length_c   1.000
_cell.angle_alpha   90.00
_cell.angle_beta   90.00
_cell.angle_gamma   90.00
#
_symmetry.space_group_name_H-M   'P 1'
#
loop_
_entity.id
_entity.type
_entity.pdbx_description
1 polymer ?
#
loop_
_entity_poly.entity_id
_entity_poly.type
_entity_poly.pdbx_seq_one_letter_code
_entity_poly.pdbx_strand_id
1 'polypeptide(L)'
;MPTDRRGIARWPLETIGLEKRFEVAFDDVAIGADDRLEPAAARRAALAAGALARTAEMVGAAQRVLELAVEHAKTRVQGGRPIGGHQAIQHACADLVRDVDASRGLLYAAAWKASAGAPAAAEVAMAKAYASEACLTVVRRAHQIFGAIGYCEEHPLHLLHKRIHAASLDCGDATIHLEDVAQAIGLA
;
A
#
# COMPACT_ATOMS: atom_id res chain seq x y z
N MET A 1 20.48 -6.62 15.89
CA MET A 1 20.65 -6.30 17.32
C MET A 1 19.49 -6.94 18.11
N PRO A 2 19.76 -7.73 19.18
CA PRO A 2 18.69 -8.28 20.02
C PRO A 2 17.87 -7.17 20.68
N THR A 3 16.57 -7.38 20.80
CA THR A 3 15.63 -6.38 21.33
C THR A 3 15.49 -6.37 22.85
N ASP A 4 16.20 -7.25 23.54
CA ASP A 4 16.28 -7.41 25.00
C ASP A 4 17.57 -6.83 25.61
N ARG A 5 18.37 -6.14 24.79
CA ARG A 5 19.62 -5.50 25.23
C ARG A 5 19.33 -4.36 26.23
N ARG A 6 20.17 -4.25 27.25
CA ARG A 6 20.09 -3.16 28.26
C ARG A 6 20.14 -1.80 27.56
N GLY A 7 19.29 -0.87 28.01
CA GLY A 7 19.17 0.47 27.41
C GLY A 7 18.17 0.57 26.27
N ILE A 8 17.45 -0.52 25.92
CA ILE A 8 16.37 -0.47 24.95
C ILE A 8 15.02 -0.54 25.67
N ALA A 9 14.20 0.50 25.50
CA ALA A 9 12.82 0.52 25.95
C ALA A 9 11.87 0.55 24.76
N ARG A 10 10.70 -0.12 24.87
CA ARG A 10 9.72 -0.25 23.78
C ARG A 10 8.32 -0.07 24.32
N TRP A 11 7.53 0.73 23.61
CA TRP A 11 6.11 0.94 23.88
C TRP A 11 5.29 0.58 22.64
N PRO A 12 4.24 -0.23 22.76
CA PRO A 12 3.37 -0.54 21.63
C PRO A 12 2.62 0.72 21.21
N LEU A 13 2.47 0.88 19.88
CA LEU A 13 1.69 1.96 19.29
C LEU A 13 0.38 1.40 18.72
N GLU A 14 -0.72 2.07 18.99
CA GLU A 14 -1.96 1.84 18.26
C GLU A 14 -1.87 2.50 16.89
N THR A 15 -2.04 1.70 15.84
CA THR A 15 -1.91 2.17 14.46
C THR A 15 -3.22 1.97 13.69
N ILE A 16 -3.50 2.86 12.74
CA ILE A 16 -4.69 2.76 11.90
C ILE A 16 -4.71 1.47 11.09
N GLY A 17 -3.53 0.98 10.65
CA GLY A 17 -3.37 -0.25 9.89
C GLY A 17 -3.43 -1.53 10.72
N LEU A 18 -3.62 -1.43 12.05
CA LEU A 18 -3.60 -2.56 13.00
C LEU A 18 -2.29 -3.36 12.97
N GLU A 19 -1.20 -2.70 12.65
CA GLU A 19 0.12 -3.31 12.60
C GLU A 19 0.80 -3.24 13.96
N LYS A 20 1.60 -4.26 14.28
CA LYS A 20 2.44 -4.26 15.49
C LYS A 20 3.61 -3.31 15.29
N ARG A 21 3.46 -2.09 15.79
CA ARG A 21 4.50 -1.06 15.79
C ARG A 21 4.84 -0.66 17.21
N PHE A 22 6.06 -0.20 17.40
CA PHE A 22 6.58 0.20 18.72
C PHE A 22 7.34 1.51 18.57
N GLU A 23 7.16 2.40 19.52
CA GLU A 23 8.15 3.42 19.81
C GLU A 23 9.33 2.74 20.50
N VAL A 24 10.56 3.06 20.09
CA VAL A 24 11.77 2.46 20.64
C VAL A 24 12.72 3.56 21.07
N ALA A 25 13.06 3.59 22.33
CA ALA A 25 14.10 4.47 22.87
C ALA A 25 15.40 3.68 23.09
N PHE A 26 16.51 4.33 22.79
CA PHE A 26 17.87 3.83 23.01
C PHE A 26 18.55 4.76 24.00
N ASP A 27 18.96 4.23 25.14
CA ASP A 27 19.66 4.97 26.20
C ASP A 27 20.95 4.24 26.54
N ASP A 28 22.08 4.84 26.20
CA ASP A 28 23.43 4.30 26.40
C ASP A 28 23.58 2.81 25.98
N VAL A 29 23.04 2.47 24.83
CA VAL A 29 23.09 1.11 24.30
C VAL A 29 24.47 0.82 23.73
N ALA A 30 25.18 -0.14 24.33
CA ALA A 30 26.47 -0.61 23.81
C ALA A 30 26.25 -1.31 22.44
N ILE A 31 26.93 -0.83 21.39
CA ILE A 31 26.93 -1.42 20.04
C ILE A 31 28.32 -1.96 19.72
N GLY A 32 28.37 -3.16 19.15
CA GLY A 32 29.60 -3.77 18.64
C GLY A 32 29.76 -3.55 17.13
N ALA A 33 30.91 -3.96 16.62
CA ALA A 33 31.17 -3.88 15.18
C ALA A 33 30.14 -4.68 14.34
N ASP A 34 29.68 -5.81 14.87
CA ASP A 34 28.69 -6.67 14.22
C ASP A 34 27.26 -6.09 14.20
N ASP A 35 26.98 -5.07 15.01
CA ASP A 35 25.69 -4.37 15.01
C ASP A 35 25.64 -3.29 13.91
N ARG A 36 26.77 -3.01 13.25
CA ARG A 36 26.87 -2.00 12.21
C ARG A 36 26.47 -2.60 10.85
N LEU A 37 25.45 -2.05 10.23
CA LEU A 37 25.12 -2.36 8.84
C LEU A 37 25.90 -1.42 7.93
N GLU A 38 26.41 -1.94 6.81
CA GLU A 38 27.00 -1.13 5.74
C GLU A 38 25.96 -0.11 5.22
N PRO A 39 26.23 1.21 5.35
CA PRO A 39 25.15 2.13 5.65
C PRO A 39 24.22 2.46 4.50
N ALA A 40 24.72 2.67 3.29
CA ALA A 40 23.89 3.29 2.25
C ALA A 40 23.22 2.27 1.32
N ALA A 41 23.95 1.25 0.87
CA ALA A 41 23.43 0.28 -0.09
C ALA A 41 22.41 -0.67 0.56
N ALA A 42 22.72 -1.21 1.74
CA ALA A 42 21.83 -2.12 2.45
C ALA A 42 20.51 -1.43 2.86
N ARG A 43 20.58 -0.18 3.33
CA ARG A 43 19.38 0.61 3.65
C ARG A 43 18.51 0.85 2.42
N ARG A 44 19.10 1.26 1.30
CA ARG A 44 18.34 1.45 0.04
C ARG A 44 17.69 0.16 -0.43
N ALA A 45 18.42 -0.95 -0.41
CA ALA A 45 17.88 -2.26 -0.77
C ALA A 45 16.71 -2.68 0.14
N ALA A 46 16.83 -2.49 1.45
CA ALA A 46 15.77 -2.79 2.41
C ALA A 46 14.53 -1.93 2.19
N LEU A 47 14.69 -0.62 1.94
CA LEU A 47 13.58 0.28 1.64
C LEU A 47 12.89 -0.07 0.32
N ALA A 48 13.65 -0.40 -0.72
CA ALA A 48 13.10 -0.83 -2.00
C ALA A 48 12.32 -2.15 -1.89
N ALA A 49 12.86 -3.13 -1.17
CA ALA A 49 12.15 -4.39 -0.89
C ALA A 49 10.88 -4.15 -0.06
N GLY A 50 10.95 -3.26 0.94
CA GLY A 50 9.80 -2.84 1.73
C GLY A 50 8.74 -2.14 0.88
N ALA A 51 9.13 -1.20 0.01
CA ALA A 51 8.22 -0.49 -0.90
C ALA A 51 7.52 -1.48 -1.85
N LEU A 52 8.25 -2.46 -2.41
CA LEU A 52 7.69 -3.49 -3.27
C LEU A 52 6.68 -4.37 -2.51
N ALA A 53 7.01 -4.79 -1.28
CA ALA A 53 6.11 -5.59 -0.44
C ALA A 53 4.84 -4.80 -0.07
N ARG A 54 4.96 -3.51 0.27
CA ARG A 54 3.80 -2.65 0.57
C ARG A 54 2.94 -2.39 -0.67
N THR A 55 3.56 -2.28 -1.83
CA THR A 55 2.83 -2.20 -3.12
C THR A 55 2.02 -3.47 -3.36
N ALA A 56 2.61 -4.65 -3.13
CA ALA A 56 1.90 -5.92 -3.29
C ALA A 56 0.70 -6.04 -2.32
N GLU A 57 0.87 -5.60 -1.07
CA GLU A 57 -0.20 -5.55 -0.08
C GLU A 57 -1.35 -4.64 -0.52
N MET A 58 -1.03 -3.42 -0.98
CA MET A 58 -2.04 -2.47 -1.47
C MET A 58 -2.80 -3.01 -2.68
N VAL A 59 -2.10 -3.58 -3.67
CA VAL A 59 -2.72 -4.14 -4.88
C VAL A 59 -3.63 -5.32 -4.53
N GLY A 60 -3.20 -6.22 -3.62
CA GLY A 60 -4.02 -7.33 -3.15
C GLY A 60 -5.28 -6.86 -2.41
N ALA A 61 -5.15 -5.87 -1.53
CA ALA A 61 -6.27 -5.29 -0.81
C ALA A 61 -7.24 -4.56 -1.76
N ALA A 62 -6.73 -3.78 -2.73
CA ALA A 62 -7.53 -3.09 -3.73
C ALA A 62 -8.28 -4.06 -4.65
N GLN A 63 -7.65 -5.17 -5.03
CA GLN A 63 -8.33 -6.26 -5.74
C GLN A 63 -9.53 -6.79 -4.94
N ARG A 64 -9.35 -7.03 -3.66
CA ARG A 64 -10.44 -7.51 -2.80
C ARG A 64 -11.55 -6.48 -2.65
N VAL A 65 -11.22 -5.19 -2.56
CA VAL A 65 -12.19 -4.09 -2.56
C VAL A 65 -13.02 -4.08 -3.85
N LEU A 66 -12.37 -4.22 -5.00
CA LEU A 66 -13.03 -4.29 -6.31
C LEU A 66 -14.04 -5.46 -6.38
N GLU A 67 -13.63 -6.65 -5.95
CA GLU A 67 -14.49 -7.84 -5.93
C GLU A 67 -15.74 -7.62 -5.08
N LEU A 68 -15.54 -7.11 -3.85
CA LEU A 68 -16.64 -6.80 -2.94
C LEU A 68 -17.59 -5.74 -3.51
N ALA A 69 -17.05 -4.69 -4.12
CA ALA A 69 -17.85 -3.62 -4.72
C ALA A 69 -18.69 -4.11 -5.90
N VAL A 70 -18.11 -4.94 -6.76
CA VAL A 70 -18.81 -5.53 -7.91
C VAL A 70 -19.92 -6.48 -7.45
N GLU A 71 -19.64 -7.33 -6.45
CA GLU A 71 -20.66 -8.23 -5.90
C GLU A 71 -21.81 -7.47 -5.23
N HIS A 72 -21.49 -6.41 -4.47
CA HIS A 72 -22.52 -5.52 -3.91
C HIS A 72 -23.35 -4.87 -5.01
N ALA A 73 -22.70 -4.39 -6.09
CA ALA A 73 -23.41 -3.76 -7.19
C ALA A 73 -24.37 -4.71 -7.92
N LYS A 74 -24.05 -6.01 -7.98
CA LYS A 74 -24.92 -7.05 -8.56
C LYS A 74 -26.12 -7.39 -7.69
N THR A 75 -25.98 -7.33 -6.37
CA THR A 75 -26.98 -7.84 -5.43
C THR A 75 -27.84 -6.75 -4.80
N ARG A 76 -27.30 -5.55 -4.58
CA ARG A 76 -28.03 -4.43 -3.98
C ARG A 76 -29.07 -3.85 -4.94
N VAL A 77 -30.32 -3.85 -4.53
CA VAL A 77 -31.43 -3.28 -5.34
C VAL A 77 -31.77 -1.87 -4.83
N GLN A 78 -31.82 -0.90 -5.73
CA GLN A 78 -32.35 0.44 -5.54
C GLN A 78 -32.98 0.94 -6.86
N GLY A 79 -34.10 1.68 -6.76
CA GLY A 79 -34.82 2.13 -7.96
C GLY A 79 -35.38 0.97 -8.79
N GLY A 80 -35.79 -0.14 -8.14
CA GLY A 80 -36.44 -1.29 -8.78
C GLY A 80 -35.48 -2.26 -9.51
N ARG A 81 -34.15 -2.05 -9.43
CA ARG A 81 -33.15 -2.91 -10.09
C ARG A 81 -31.83 -2.95 -9.30
N PRO A 82 -30.94 -3.94 -9.58
CA PRO A 82 -29.59 -3.92 -9.03
C PRO A 82 -28.87 -2.62 -9.36
N ILE A 83 -28.10 -2.06 -8.39
CA ILE A 83 -27.43 -0.78 -8.59
C ILE A 83 -26.38 -0.82 -9.70
N GLY A 84 -25.78 -1.98 -9.99
CA GLY A 84 -24.89 -2.21 -11.14
C GLY A 84 -25.55 -2.02 -12.50
N GLY A 85 -26.90 -1.92 -12.58
CA GLY A 85 -27.63 -1.52 -13.77
C GLY A 85 -27.59 -0.01 -14.04
N HIS A 86 -27.08 0.82 -13.11
CA HIS A 86 -26.96 2.27 -13.31
C HIS A 86 -25.57 2.62 -13.87
N GLN A 87 -25.54 3.44 -14.92
CA GLN A 87 -24.33 3.82 -15.64
C GLN A 87 -23.25 4.43 -14.71
N ALA A 88 -23.64 5.23 -13.72
CA ALA A 88 -22.72 5.81 -12.76
C ALA A 88 -21.93 4.75 -11.96
N ILE A 89 -22.59 3.63 -11.59
CA ILE A 89 -21.95 2.51 -10.89
C ILE A 89 -21.09 1.69 -11.86
N GLN A 90 -21.55 1.47 -13.09
CA GLN A 90 -20.79 0.75 -14.11
C GLN A 90 -19.47 1.46 -14.42
N HIS A 91 -19.50 2.77 -14.63
CA HIS A 91 -18.31 3.58 -14.88
C HIS A 91 -17.37 3.59 -13.66
N ALA A 92 -17.92 3.73 -12.45
CA ALA A 92 -17.12 3.63 -11.23
C ALA A 92 -16.40 2.28 -11.15
N CYS A 93 -17.09 1.16 -11.37
CA CYS A 93 -16.47 -0.18 -11.35
C CYS A 93 -15.42 -0.33 -12.46
N ALA A 94 -15.64 0.21 -13.67
CA ALA A 94 -14.65 0.18 -14.74
C ALA A 94 -13.38 0.95 -14.39
N ASP A 95 -13.51 2.11 -13.73
CA ASP A 95 -12.37 2.87 -13.22
C ASP A 95 -11.60 2.08 -12.13
N LEU A 96 -12.31 1.37 -11.24
CA LEU A 96 -11.66 0.53 -10.23
C LEU A 96 -10.81 -0.59 -10.89
N VAL A 97 -11.35 -1.24 -11.93
CA VAL A 97 -10.61 -2.28 -12.69
C VAL A 97 -9.34 -1.69 -13.28
N ARG A 98 -9.43 -0.55 -13.96
CA ARG A 98 -8.28 0.13 -14.56
C ARG A 98 -7.19 0.42 -13.52
N ASP A 99 -7.56 1.00 -12.38
CA ASP A 99 -6.61 1.42 -11.35
C ASP A 99 -5.93 0.21 -10.67
N VAL A 100 -6.67 -0.88 -10.44
CA VAL A 100 -6.13 -2.14 -9.91
C VAL A 100 -5.21 -2.81 -10.92
N ASP A 101 -5.62 -2.93 -12.17
CA ASP A 101 -4.82 -3.62 -13.21
C ASP A 101 -3.55 -2.86 -13.56
N ALA A 102 -3.60 -1.52 -13.64
CA ALA A 102 -2.41 -0.71 -13.84
C ALA A 102 -1.42 -0.84 -12.67
N SER A 103 -1.91 -0.79 -11.43
CA SER A 103 -1.09 -1.00 -10.23
C SER A 103 -0.45 -2.39 -10.23
N ARG A 104 -1.18 -3.43 -10.61
CA ARG A 104 -0.70 -4.81 -10.71
C ARG A 104 0.36 -4.96 -11.80
N GLY A 105 0.17 -4.34 -12.96
CA GLY A 105 1.14 -4.36 -14.05
C GLY A 105 2.48 -3.75 -13.65
N LEU A 106 2.46 -2.58 -13.00
CA LEU A 106 3.67 -1.93 -12.48
C LEU A 106 4.34 -2.76 -11.38
N LEU A 107 3.57 -3.31 -10.44
CA LEU A 107 4.09 -4.21 -9.41
C LEU A 107 4.84 -5.40 -10.01
N TYR A 108 4.22 -6.08 -10.99
CA TYR A 108 4.83 -7.27 -11.59
C TYR A 108 6.08 -6.93 -12.40
N ALA A 109 6.09 -5.80 -13.11
CA ALA A 109 7.29 -5.34 -13.82
C ALA A 109 8.45 -5.07 -12.85
N ALA A 110 8.19 -4.38 -11.73
CA ALA A 110 9.17 -4.09 -10.70
C ALA A 110 9.68 -5.39 -10.03
N ALA A 111 8.76 -6.29 -9.66
CA ALA A 111 9.09 -7.56 -9.01
C ALA A 111 9.93 -8.47 -9.93
N TRP A 112 9.55 -8.58 -11.21
CA TRP A 112 10.29 -9.35 -12.19
C TRP A 112 11.73 -8.83 -12.36
N LYS A 113 11.88 -7.52 -12.51
CA LYS A 113 13.20 -6.90 -12.69
C LYS A 113 14.08 -7.09 -11.45
N ALA A 114 13.49 -6.92 -10.25
CA ALA A 114 14.20 -7.15 -8.99
C ALA A 114 14.61 -8.63 -8.82
N SER A 115 13.75 -9.59 -9.19
CA SER A 115 14.03 -11.03 -9.10
C SER A 115 15.13 -11.48 -10.07
N ALA A 116 15.28 -10.79 -11.19
CA ALA A 116 16.35 -11.02 -12.16
C ALA A 116 17.71 -10.44 -11.71
N GLY A 117 17.79 -9.82 -10.54
CA GLY A 117 19.02 -9.18 -10.04
C GLY A 117 19.40 -7.89 -10.78
N ALA A 118 18.49 -7.34 -11.61
CA ALA A 118 18.72 -6.11 -12.33
C ALA A 118 18.37 -4.87 -11.44
N PRO A 119 18.99 -3.70 -11.70
CA PRO A 119 18.62 -2.46 -11.02
C PRO A 119 17.14 -2.13 -11.24
N ALA A 120 16.32 -2.20 -10.21
CA ALA A 120 14.86 -2.05 -10.28
C ALA A 120 14.34 -0.82 -9.50
N ALA A 121 15.23 0.09 -9.11
CA ALA A 121 14.84 1.23 -8.25
C ALA A 121 13.77 2.12 -8.89
N ALA A 122 13.90 2.42 -10.17
CA ALA A 122 12.93 3.25 -10.89
C ALA A 122 11.56 2.55 -11.01
N GLU A 123 11.55 1.26 -11.34
CA GLU A 123 10.31 0.48 -11.45
C GLU A 123 9.61 0.31 -10.11
N VAL A 124 10.37 0.10 -9.02
CA VAL A 124 9.82 0.07 -7.65
C VAL A 124 9.22 1.42 -7.29
N ALA A 125 9.91 2.52 -7.59
CA ALA A 125 9.41 3.87 -7.35
C ALA A 125 8.13 4.14 -8.15
N MET A 126 8.08 3.83 -9.45
CA MET A 126 6.89 3.95 -10.28
C MET A 126 5.72 3.13 -9.73
N ALA A 127 5.97 1.87 -9.37
CA ALA A 127 4.94 0.98 -8.84
C ALA A 127 4.39 1.50 -7.50
N LYS A 128 5.27 1.93 -6.57
CA LYS A 128 4.86 2.42 -5.26
C LYS A 128 4.12 3.75 -5.35
N ALA A 129 4.62 4.71 -6.14
CA ALA A 129 3.98 6.00 -6.34
C ALA A 129 2.55 5.81 -6.90
N TYR A 130 2.42 5.10 -8.01
CA TYR A 130 1.13 4.89 -8.66
C TYR A 130 0.14 4.12 -7.76
N ALA A 131 0.57 2.99 -7.17
CA ALA A 131 -0.30 2.18 -6.34
C ALA A 131 -0.76 2.90 -5.06
N SER A 132 0.08 3.76 -4.48
CA SER A 132 -0.28 4.55 -3.29
C SER A 132 -1.49 5.46 -3.54
N GLU A 133 -1.59 6.07 -4.71
CA GLU A 133 -2.72 6.94 -5.06
C GLU A 133 -3.90 6.15 -5.63
N ALA A 134 -3.63 5.23 -6.56
CA ALA A 134 -4.65 4.45 -7.23
C ALA A 134 -5.43 3.55 -6.26
N CYS A 135 -4.75 2.81 -5.37
CA CYS A 135 -5.42 1.93 -4.41
C CYS A 135 -6.24 2.72 -3.37
N LEU A 136 -5.79 3.92 -2.96
CA LEU A 136 -6.60 4.81 -2.12
C LEU A 136 -7.84 5.32 -2.87
N THR A 137 -7.71 5.63 -4.15
CA THR A 137 -8.84 6.02 -5.00
C THR A 137 -9.84 4.88 -5.15
N VAL A 138 -9.35 3.65 -5.34
CA VAL A 138 -10.19 2.45 -5.41
C VAL A 138 -11.05 2.31 -4.15
N VAL A 139 -10.45 2.34 -2.97
CA VAL A 139 -11.20 2.15 -1.73
C VAL A 139 -12.15 3.29 -1.43
N ARG A 140 -11.78 4.55 -1.72
CA ARG A 140 -12.67 5.72 -1.55
C ARG A 140 -13.90 5.64 -2.46
N ARG A 141 -13.73 5.25 -3.72
CA ARG A 141 -14.84 5.04 -4.66
C ARG A 141 -15.72 3.86 -4.24
N ALA A 142 -15.12 2.79 -3.72
CA ALA A 142 -15.87 1.65 -3.20
C ALA A 142 -16.80 2.05 -2.04
N HIS A 143 -16.35 2.91 -1.11
CA HIS A 143 -17.23 3.45 -0.06
C HIS A 143 -18.47 4.11 -0.65
N GLN A 144 -18.36 4.85 -1.75
CA GLN A 144 -19.50 5.45 -2.42
C GLN A 144 -20.44 4.39 -3.04
N ILE A 145 -19.90 3.31 -3.61
CA ILE A 145 -20.71 2.20 -4.16
C ILE A 145 -21.49 1.48 -3.06
N PHE A 146 -20.85 1.24 -1.90
CA PHE A 146 -21.50 0.60 -0.74
C PHE A 146 -22.51 1.51 -0.04
N GLY A 147 -22.27 2.83 -0.07
CA GLY A 147 -23.04 3.79 0.72
C GLY A 147 -22.83 3.59 2.21
N ALA A 148 -23.89 3.74 3.02
CA ALA A 148 -23.79 3.74 4.48
C ALA A 148 -23.11 2.47 5.06
N ILE A 149 -23.38 1.28 4.50
CA ILE A 149 -22.81 0.03 5.00
C ILE A 149 -21.29 -0.02 4.85
N GLY A 150 -20.72 0.69 3.87
CA GLY A 150 -19.27 0.76 3.69
C GLY A 150 -18.54 1.47 4.84
N TYR A 151 -19.25 2.23 5.67
CA TYR A 151 -18.72 2.93 6.85
C TYR A 151 -18.97 2.18 8.17
N CYS A 152 -19.71 1.08 8.12
CA CYS A 152 -20.02 0.28 9.31
C CYS A 152 -18.86 -0.70 9.60
N GLU A 153 -18.61 -0.92 10.90
CA GLU A 153 -17.53 -1.84 11.34
C GLU A 153 -17.84 -3.31 11.03
N GLU A 154 -19.11 -3.66 10.83
CA GLU A 154 -19.54 -5.00 10.41
C GLU A 154 -19.11 -5.35 8.98
N HIS A 155 -18.81 -4.35 8.15
CA HIS A 155 -18.36 -4.57 6.78
C HIS A 155 -16.84 -4.49 6.68
N PRO A 156 -16.16 -5.47 6.04
CA PRO A 156 -14.69 -5.55 6.04
C PRO A 156 -13.97 -4.43 5.27
N LEU A 157 -14.70 -3.55 4.58
CA LEU A 157 -14.12 -2.47 3.78
C LEU A 157 -13.23 -1.52 4.59
N HIS A 158 -13.62 -1.21 5.85
CA HIS A 158 -12.84 -0.34 6.72
C HIS A 158 -11.45 -0.93 7.04
N LEU A 159 -11.34 -2.25 7.17
CA LEU A 159 -10.04 -2.92 7.39
C LEU A 159 -9.13 -2.78 6.19
N LEU A 160 -9.68 -3.02 4.99
CA LEU A 160 -8.94 -2.87 3.73
C LEU A 160 -8.52 -1.41 3.51
N HIS A 161 -9.40 -0.45 3.82
CA HIS A 161 -9.07 0.98 3.75
C HIS A 161 -7.91 1.35 4.67
N LYS A 162 -8.00 0.98 5.94
CA LYS A 162 -6.97 1.24 6.96
C LYS A 162 -5.62 0.63 6.54
N ARG A 163 -5.62 -0.60 5.99
CA ARG A 163 -4.41 -1.27 5.51
C ARG A 163 -3.80 -0.58 4.30
N ILE A 164 -4.61 -0.25 3.29
CA ILE A 164 -4.14 0.48 2.09
C ILE A 164 -3.55 1.82 2.51
N HIS A 165 -4.23 2.55 3.41
CA HIS A 165 -3.75 3.85 3.87
C HIS A 165 -2.41 3.75 4.61
N ALA A 166 -2.27 2.81 5.55
CA ALA A 166 -1.00 2.60 6.25
C ALA A 166 0.13 2.19 5.28
N ALA A 167 -0.15 1.24 4.37
CA ALA A 167 0.83 0.78 3.40
C ALA A 167 1.24 1.86 2.38
N SER A 168 0.35 2.83 2.07
CA SER A 168 0.67 3.92 1.15
C SER A 168 1.74 4.88 1.71
N LEU A 169 1.86 4.97 3.03
CA LEU A 169 2.84 5.83 3.72
C LEU A 169 4.15 5.10 4.06
N ASP A 170 4.11 3.78 4.15
CA ASP A 170 5.28 2.98 4.54
C ASP A 170 6.33 2.91 3.43
N CYS A 171 7.60 2.93 3.84
CA CYS A 171 8.77 2.87 2.94
C CYS A 171 8.80 4.01 1.89
N GLY A 172 8.27 5.17 2.23
CA GLY A 172 8.10 6.33 1.37
C GLY A 172 6.67 6.43 0.83
N ASP A 173 6.14 7.64 0.85
CA ASP A 173 4.84 7.96 0.25
C ASP A 173 4.96 8.20 -1.27
N ALA A 174 3.84 8.55 -1.91
CA ALA A 174 3.82 8.82 -3.35
C ALA A 174 4.76 9.95 -3.76
N THR A 175 4.89 11.01 -2.94
CA THR A 175 5.72 12.19 -3.26
C THR A 175 7.19 11.81 -3.34
N ILE A 176 7.70 11.08 -2.33
CA ILE A 176 9.10 10.61 -2.29
C ILE A 176 9.40 9.74 -3.52
N HIS A 177 8.52 8.81 -3.85
CA HIS A 177 8.74 7.93 -4.99
C HIS A 177 8.57 8.64 -6.35
N LEU A 178 7.75 9.69 -6.44
CA LEU A 178 7.69 10.53 -7.65
C LEU A 178 8.98 11.33 -7.86
N GLU A 179 9.61 11.81 -6.78
CA GLU A 179 10.95 12.43 -6.85
C GLU A 179 12.00 11.43 -7.35
N ASP A 180 11.98 10.18 -6.85
CA ASP A 180 12.87 9.12 -7.33
C ASP A 180 12.66 8.83 -8.83
N VAL A 181 11.39 8.83 -9.30
CA VAL A 181 11.07 8.68 -10.73
C VAL A 181 11.60 9.86 -11.53
N ALA A 182 11.41 11.11 -11.06
CA ALA A 182 11.88 12.30 -11.73
C ALA A 182 13.41 12.28 -11.91
N GLN A 183 14.14 11.86 -10.87
CA GLN A 183 15.59 11.66 -10.96
C GLN A 183 15.96 10.58 -11.98
N ALA A 184 15.25 9.45 -11.98
CA ALA A 184 15.53 8.33 -12.88
C ALA A 184 15.34 8.68 -14.37
N ILE A 185 14.46 9.63 -14.69
CA ILE A 185 14.21 10.13 -16.06
C ILE A 185 14.98 11.42 -16.39
N GLY A 186 15.84 11.89 -15.49
CA GLY A 186 16.74 13.03 -15.72
C GLY A 186 16.11 14.42 -15.55
N LEU A 187 15.03 14.54 -14.76
CA LEU A 187 14.37 15.83 -14.48
C LEU A 187 14.85 16.51 -13.19
N ALA A 188 15.75 15.89 -12.43
CA ALA A 188 16.28 16.43 -11.15
C ALA A 188 17.80 16.33 -11.10
#